data_e7b1764f3dac8600114682c8a33ebd27
#
_entry.id   e7b1764f3dac8600114682c8a33ebd27
#
_cell.length_a   1.000
_cell.length_b   1.000
_cell.length_c   1.000
_cell.angle_alpha   90.00
_cell.angle_beta   90.00
_cell.angle_gamma   90.00
#
_symmetry.space_group_name_H-M   'P 1'
#
loop_
_entity.id
_entity.type
_entity.pdbx_description
1 polymer ?
#
loop_
_entity_poly.entity_id
_entity_poly.type
_entity_poly.pdbx_seq_one_letter_code
_entity_poly.pdbx_strand_id
1 'polypeptide(L)'
;MNQRAPRVVVILARGGSKRIPRKNLQLIGEKPLVLIAAEVASASGYQTFISSDDQEILGLMYPENVTIFQRSKCLSEDLSTSEEAILEIADYFSWEDEIEIILIR
;
A
#
# COMPACT_ATOMS: atom_id res chain seq x y z
N MET A 1 -20.57 -8.77 -22.35
CA MET A 1 -19.54 -7.93 -21.74
C MET A 1 -18.89 -8.68 -20.60
N ASN A 2 -17.60 -8.91 -20.71
CA ASN A 2 -16.89 -9.64 -19.67
C ASN A 2 -16.74 -8.75 -18.44
N GLN A 3 -17.36 -9.16 -17.34
CA GLN A 3 -17.16 -8.50 -16.08
C GLN A 3 -15.99 -9.15 -15.39
N ARG A 4 -14.87 -8.46 -15.40
CA ARG A 4 -13.72 -8.91 -14.61
C ARG A 4 -13.89 -8.45 -13.18
N ALA A 5 -13.37 -9.24 -12.26
CA ALA A 5 -13.29 -8.81 -10.88
C ALA A 5 -12.50 -7.49 -10.81
N PRO A 6 -12.90 -6.55 -9.95
CA PRO A 6 -12.14 -5.33 -9.76
C PRO A 6 -10.69 -5.66 -9.33
N ARG A 7 -9.76 -4.92 -9.87
CA ARG A 7 -8.34 -5.07 -9.49
C ARG A 7 -7.88 -3.83 -8.75
N VAL A 8 -7.19 -4.05 -7.67
CA VAL A 8 -6.58 -2.97 -6.89
C VAL A 8 -5.13 -3.30 -6.62
N VAL A 9 -4.32 -2.27 -6.45
CA VAL A 9 -2.94 -2.42 -6.02
C VAL A 9 -2.86 -2.05 -4.55
N VAL A 10 -2.26 -2.90 -3.74
CA VAL A 10 -2.01 -2.62 -2.33
C VAL A 10 -0.51 -2.58 -2.11
N ILE A 11 -0.01 -1.45 -1.65
CA ILE A 11 1.40 -1.27 -1.30
C ILE A 11 1.51 -1.33 0.22
N LEU A 12 2.21 -2.34 0.71
CA LEU A 12 2.45 -2.51 2.14
C LEU A 12 3.77 -1.83 2.49
N ALA A 13 3.69 -0.68 3.14
CA ALA A 13 4.84 0.17 3.38
C ALA A 13 5.01 0.46 4.87
N ARG A 14 5.60 -0.47 5.60
CA ARG A 14 5.91 -0.23 7.02
C ARG A 14 7.07 0.77 7.14
N GLY A 15 7.02 1.59 8.18
CA GLY A 15 8.09 2.53 8.48
C GLY A 15 9.35 1.83 8.99
N GLY A 16 9.18 0.72 9.71
CA GLY A 16 10.29 -0.06 10.22
C GLY A 16 10.61 -1.27 9.34
N SER A 17 11.87 -1.51 9.07
CA SER A 17 12.32 -2.68 8.37
C SER A 17 13.54 -3.22 9.11
N LYS A 18 13.60 -4.53 9.33
CA LYS A 18 14.73 -5.14 10.02
C LYS A 18 16.00 -5.12 9.18
N ARG A 19 15.89 -5.20 7.87
CA ARG A 19 17.04 -5.27 6.97
C ARG A 19 17.52 -3.91 6.53
N ILE A 20 16.60 -3.08 6.09
CA ILE A 20 16.91 -1.73 5.60
C ILE A 20 15.97 -0.78 6.31
N PRO A 21 16.44 -0.08 7.36
CA PRO A 21 15.59 0.86 8.08
C PRO A 21 15.00 1.88 7.13
N ARG A 22 13.68 2.09 7.24
CA ARG A 22 12.93 3.03 6.42
C ARG A 22 13.11 2.82 4.92
N LYS A 23 13.14 1.55 4.50
CA LYS A 23 13.31 1.15 3.11
C LYS A 23 12.39 1.93 2.15
N ASN A 24 11.13 2.09 2.53
CA ASN A 24 10.15 2.74 1.67
C ASN A 24 10.36 4.24 1.50
N LEU A 25 11.17 4.85 2.35
CA LEU A 25 11.54 6.25 2.26
C LEU A 25 12.94 6.46 1.68
N GLN A 26 13.64 5.39 1.32
CA GLN A 26 14.92 5.51 0.64
C GLN A 26 14.73 6.19 -0.71
N LEU A 27 15.58 7.14 -1.02
CA LEU A 27 15.47 7.91 -2.25
C LEU A 27 16.13 7.19 -3.43
N ILE A 28 15.42 7.18 -4.55
CA ILE A 28 15.98 6.82 -5.84
C ILE A 28 15.88 8.09 -6.68
N GLY A 29 17.04 8.70 -6.95
CA GLY A 29 17.02 10.06 -7.42
C GLY A 29 16.50 11.00 -6.34
N GLU A 30 15.44 11.72 -6.62
CA GLU A 30 14.83 12.66 -5.67
C GLU A 30 13.53 12.14 -5.05
N LYS A 31 13.14 10.90 -5.34
CA LYS A 31 11.84 10.38 -4.89
C LYS A 31 11.99 9.19 -3.96
N PRO A 32 11.18 9.14 -2.88
CA PRO A 32 11.12 7.95 -2.04
C PRO A 32 10.62 6.73 -2.83
N LEU A 33 11.13 5.56 -2.49
CA LEU A 33 10.77 4.33 -3.17
C LEU A 33 9.25 4.08 -3.19
N VAL A 34 8.58 4.31 -2.07
CA VAL A 34 7.12 4.10 -1.98
C VAL A 34 6.37 5.02 -2.95
N LEU A 35 6.84 6.23 -3.13
CA LEU A 35 6.20 7.17 -4.05
C LEU A 35 6.36 6.71 -5.50
N ILE A 36 7.55 6.22 -5.86
CA ILE A 36 7.79 5.68 -7.20
C ILE A 36 6.85 4.52 -7.47
N ALA A 37 6.72 3.59 -6.53
CA ALA A 37 5.83 2.45 -6.67
C ALA A 37 4.38 2.90 -6.86
N ALA A 38 3.95 3.88 -6.08
CA ALA A 38 2.59 4.41 -6.16
C ALA A 38 2.34 5.11 -7.51
N GLU A 39 3.31 5.86 -8.00
CA GLU A 39 3.18 6.54 -9.29
C GLU A 39 3.08 5.55 -10.44
N VAL A 40 3.86 4.48 -10.41
CA VAL A 40 3.80 3.43 -11.44
C VAL A 40 2.43 2.74 -11.41
N ALA A 41 1.95 2.37 -10.24
CA ALA A 41 0.65 1.72 -10.11
C ALA A 41 -0.48 2.64 -10.58
N SER A 42 -0.42 3.91 -10.20
CA SER A 42 -1.40 4.92 -10.60
C SER A 42 -1.41 5.12 -12.11
N ALA A 43 -0.23 5.20 -12.72
CA ALA A 43 -0.09 5.38 -14.17
C ALA A 43 -0.63 4.20 -14.95
N SER A 44 -0.66 3.02 -14.33
CA SER A 44 -1.23 1.80 -14.93
C SER A 44 -2.77 1.78 -14.88
N GLY A 45 -3.38 2.79 -14.25
CA GLY A 45 -4.83 2.92 -14.20
C GLY A 45 -5.51 2.18 -13.04
N TYR A 46 -4.74 1.58 -12.14
CA TYR A 46 -5.30 0.86 -11.02
C TYR A 46 -5.59 1.76 -9.83
N GLN A 47 -6.72 1.49 -9.16
CA GLN A 47 -6.95 2.04 -7.84
C GLN A 47 -5.86 1.51 -6.91
N THR A 48 -5.15 2.39 -6.24
CA THR A 48 -3.98 2.03 -5.45
C THR A 48 -4.19 2.42 -3.99
N PHE A 49 -3.83 1.51 -3.09
CA PHE A 49 -3.93 1.74 -1.64
C PHE A 49 -2.56 1.59 -1.02
N ILE A 50 -2.21 2.52 -0.14
CA ILE A 50 -0.96 2.44 0.60
C ILE A 50 -1.29 2.21 2.06
N SER A 51 -0.85 1.07 2.59
CA SER A 51 -1.01 0.72 3.99
C SER A 51 0.30 0.99 4.73
N SER A 52 0.28 1.90 5.69
CA SER A 52 1.48 2.26 6.43
C SER A 52 1.15 2.70 7.85
N ASP A 53 2.11 2.52 8.74
CA ASP A 53 2.10 3.07 10.10
C ASP A 53 2.96 4.33 10.21
N ASP A 54 3.66 4.70 9.15
CA ASP A 54 4.64 5.80 9.17
C ASP A 54 4.00 7.08 8.65
N GLN A 55 3.98 8.12 9.47
CA GLN A 55 3.36 9.40 9.12
C GLN A 55 4.07 10.09 7.95
N GLU A 56 5.37 9.90 7.79
CA GLU A 56 6.07 10.46 6.63
C GLU A 56 5.60 9.79 5.33
N ILE A 57 5.40 8.47 5.35
CA ILE A 57 4.88 7.76 4.19
C ILE A 57 3.47 8.22 3.88
N LEU A 58 2.61 8.31 4.90
CA LEU A 58 1.23 8.73 4.72
C LEU A 58 1.11 10.19 4.28
N GLY A 59 2.10 11.02 4.61
CA GLY A 59 2.09 12.44 4.30
C GLY A 59 2.68 12.82 2.96
N LEU A 60 3.15 11.88 2.17
CA LEU A 60 3.68 12.17 0.84
C LEU A 60 2.56 12.59 -0.12
N MET A 61 2.92 13.34 -1.15
CA MET A 61 1.95 13.76 -2.15
C MET A 61 1.82 12.73 -3.25
N TYR A 62 0.76 11.95 -3.18
CA TYR A 62 0.48 10.88 -4.13
C TYR A 62 -0.49 11.33 -5.23
N PRO A 63 -0.52 10.62 -6.38
CA PRO A 63 -1.55 10.85 -7.40
C PRO A 63 -2.97 10.67 -6.88
N GLU A 64 -3.95 11.21 -7.61
CA GLU A 64 -5.35 11.23 -7.16
C GLU A 64 -5.98 9.86 -6.92
N ASN A 65 -5.58 8.85 -7.69
CA ASN A 65 -6.15 7.51 -7.53
C ASN A 65 -5.40 6.65 -6.51
N VAL A 66 -4.59 7.27 -5.66
CA VAL A 66 -3.91 6.61 -4.55
C VAL A 66 -4.60 6.99 -3.26
N THR A 67 -5.02 5.98 -2.50
CA THR A 67 -5.65 6.14 -1.20
C THR A 67 -4.69 5.68 -0.11
N ILE A 68 -4.45 6.53 0.87
CA ILE A 68 -3.62 6.15 2.00
C ILE A 68 -4.49 5.51 3.08
N PHE A 69 -3.92 4.52 3.76
CA PHE A 69 -4.59 3.81 4.85
C PHE A 69 -3.62 3.63 6.00
N GLN A 70 -3.96 4.17 7.15
CA GLN A 70 -3.12 4.00 8.33
C GLN A 70 -3.37 2.64 8.95
N ARG A 71 -2.33 1.81 9.02
CA ARG A 71 -2.41 0.49 9.64
C ARG A 71 -2.70 0.62 11.12
N SER A 72 -3.45 -0.35 11.65
CA SER A 72 -3.58 -0.45 13.08
C SER A 72 -2.21 -0.77 13.69
N LYS A 73 -1.99 -0.28 14.91
CA LYS A 73 -0.71 -0.43 15.58
C LYS A 73 -0.30 -1.90 15.76
N CYS A 74 -1.26 -2.76 16.08
CA CYS A 74 -0.98 -4.18 16.26
C CYS A 74 -0.60 -4.88 14.95
N LEU A 75 -1.05 -4.36 13.80
CA LEU A 75 -0.71 -4.93 12.50
C LEU A 75 0.53 -4.29 11.88
N SER A 76 1.14 -3.34 12.57
CA SER A 76 2.38 -2.68 12.11
C SER A 76 3.63 -3.31 12.72
N GLU A 77 3.45 -4.23 13.66
CA GLU A 77 4.56 -4.92 14.31
C GLU A 77 5.18 -5.97 13.39
N ASP A 78 6.42 -6.34 13.70
CA ASP A 78 7.19 -7.30 12.90
C ASP A 78 6.52 -8.66 12.73
N LEU A 79 5.68 -9.05 13.69
CA LEU A 79 4.99 -10.32 13.65
C LEU A 79 3.74 -10.33 12.78
N SER A 80 3.33 -9.17 12.28
CA SER A 80 2.17 -9.08 11.40
C SER A 80 2.47 -9.67 10.04
N THR A 81 1.49 -10.35 9.46
CA THR A 81 1.61 -10.90 8.11
C THR A 81 1.04 -9.92 7.10
N SER A 82 1.46 -10.10 5.84
CA SER A 82 0.87 -9.36 4.72
C SER A 82 -0.62 -9.64 4.60
N GLU A 83 -1.02 -10.88 4.86
CA GLU A 83 -2.42 -11.28 4.80
C GLU A 83 -3.27 -10.51 5.81
N GLU A 84 -2.78 -10.35 7.03
CA GLU A 84 -3.49 -9.58 8.05
C GLU A 84 -3.66 -8.12 7.63
N ALA A 85 -2.63 -7.53 7.05
CA ALA A 85 -2.69 -6.15 6.58
C ALA A 85 -3.70 -5.99 5.45
N ILE A 86 -3.76 -6.94 4.53
CA ILE A 86 -4.72 -6.93 3.43
C ILE A 86 -6.15 -7.09 3.96
N LEU A 87 -6.35 -8.00 4.90
CA LEU A 87 -7.67 -8.21 5.49
C LEU A 87 -8.16 -6.96 6.24
N GLU A 88 -7.27 -6.24 6.89
CA GLU A 88 -7.63 -4.99 7.55
C GLU A 88 -8.18 -3.97 6.55
N ILE A 89 -7.51 -3.79 5.41
CA ILE A 89 -7.95 -2.87 4.38
C ILE A 89 -9.26 -3.35 3.76
N ALA A 90 -9.35 -4.63 3.44
CA ALA A 90 -10.54 -5.20 2.83
C ALA A 90 -11.77 -5.02 3.71
N ASP A 91 -11.60 -5.22 5.01
CA ASP A 91 -12.68 -5.03 5.98
C ASP A 91 -13.08 -3.56 6.08
N TYR A 92 -12.11 -2.67 6.14
CA TYR A 92 -12.38 -1.23 6.26
C TYR A 92 -13.16 -0.69 5.06
N PHE A 93 -12.79 -1.09 3.85
CA PHE A 93 -13.44 -0.62 2.63
C PHE A 93 -14.57 -1.55 2.16
N SER A 94 -14.87 -2.59 2.91
CA SER A 94 -15.94 -3.56 2.58
C SER A 94 -15.79 -4.15 1.19
N TRP A 95 -14.58 -4.56 0.86
CA TRP A 95 -14.32 -5.17 -0.45
C TRP A 95 -15.06 -6.50 -0.59
N GLU A 96 -15.52 -6.75 -1.82
CA GLU A 96 -16.17 -8.02 -2.15
C GLU A 96 -15.15 -9.15 -2.26
N ASP A 97 -15.61 -10.39 -2.08
CA ASP A 97 -14.75 -11.58 -2.09
C ASP A 97 -14.03 -11.79 -3.43
N GLU A 98 -14.57 -11.26 -4.50
CA GLU A 98 -14.02 -11.45 -5.84
C GLU A 98 -13.02 -10.39 -6.29
N ILE A 99 -12.60 -9.51 -5.40
CA ILE A 99 -11.62 -8.50 -5.75
C ILE A 99 -10.24 -9.13 -5.96
N GLU A 100 -9.56 -8.71 -7.02
CA GLU A 100 -8.19 -9.14 -7.27
C GLU A 100 -7.22 -8.11 -6.68
N ILE A 101 -6.24 -8.57 -5.94
CA ILE A 101 -5.27 -7.70 -5.28
C ILE A 101 -3.88 -7.93 -5.86
N ILE A 102 -3.27 -6.86 -6.35
CA ILE A 102 -1.87 -6.87 -6.76
C ILE A 102 -1.07 -6.31 -5.59
N LEU A 103 -0.27 -7.16 -4.97
CA LEU A 103 0.45 -6.82 -3.76
C LEU A 103 1.87 -6.36 -4.06
N ILE A 104 2.25 -5.20 -3.54
CA ILE A 104 3.62 -4.68 -3.60
C ILE A 104 4.12 -4.54 -2.17
N ARG A 105 5.29 -5.09 -1.90
CA ARG A 105 5.93 -5.03 -0.59
C ARG A 105 7.17 -4.17 -0.60
#